data_5505d6d798fb94dca5115358a4a561ec
#
_entry.id   5505d6d798fb94dca5115358a4a561ec
#
_cell.length_a   1.000
_cell.length_b   1.000
_cell.length_c   1.000
_cell.angle_alpha   90.00
_cell.angle_beta   90.00
_cell.angle_gamma   90.00
#
_symmetry.space_group_name_H-M   'P 1'
#
loop_
_entity.id
_entity.type
_entity.pdbx_description
1 polymer ?
#
loop_
_entity_poly.entity_id
_entity_poly.type
_entity_poly.pdbx_seq_one_letter_code
_entity_poly.pdbx_strand_id
1 'polypeptide(L)'
;VKVLVVKMSSMGDIVHAQPVVSDLLAHAPDASIDWVAEVPFAGIPAMNPGVARVIPIAWRKWRRSLREPATRAAMRAFRDRVREIDYDWIVDCQGLLKSAAVARLARGAHRVGPSWSSAREPLASLAYDRRAVVPWSLHVVARNRAIAAAAFGYRVDGPARFGLRVPVFAPAWLATDRPLAVLVPGASRPEKLWPEACWIEIGRMLAARGLVLAWLWGSPEERDRVRRLAAGCGGTVVDASETGADVRIADPAPTSVVPPFLSVADAAGLVARARLVAGLDTGFTHLAGALGRPTVGIFCDFDATQCAVSGDARCESFGGIGRTPPVADVAGALERMLADPAPMPAS
;
A
#
# COMPACT_ATOMS: atom_id res chain seq x y z
N VAL A 1 15.33 0.35 -22.78
CA VAL A 1 15.92 -0.37 -21.63
C VAL A 1 14.85 -1.24 -20.97
N LYS A 2 15.14 -2.54 -20.71
CA LYS A 2 14.22 -3.48 -20.06
C LYS A 2 14.62 -3.69 -18.60
N VAL A 3 13.72 -3.40 -17.68
CA VAL A 3 13.98 -3.45 -16.23
C VAL A 3 13.00 -4.40 -15.56
N LEU A 4 13.51 -5.28 -14.71
CA LEU A 4 12.69 -6.08 -13.80
C LEU A 4 12.84 -5.55 -12.37
N VAL A 5 11.76 -5.07 -11.78
CA VAL A 5 11.71 -4.71 -10.36
C VAL A 5 11.21 -5.91 -9.55
N VAL A 6 11.95 -6.28 -8.52
CA VAL A 6 11.58 -7.36 -7.60
C VAL A 6 11.23 -6.75 -6.25
N LYS A 7 9.93 -6.66 -5.95
CA LYS A 7 9.38 -6.27 -4.65
C LYS A 7 8.08 -7.02 -4.42
N MET A 8 8.17 -8.19 -3.78
CA MET A 8 7.09 -9.18 -3.80
C MET A 8 6.05 -8.96 -2.69
N SER A 9 6.44 -8.47 -1.55
CA SER A 9 5.60 -8.33 -0.35
C SER A 9 6.29 -7.46 0.72
N SER A 10 5.65 -6.89 1.77
CA SER A 10 4.20 -6.91 1.96
C SER A 10 3.49 -5.84 1.12
N MET A 11 2.18 -5.64 1.34
CA MET A 11 1.40 -4.61 0.63
C MET A 11 2.04 -3.23 0.76
N GLY A 12 2.28 -2.77 1.99
CA GLY A 12 2.92 -1.47 2.25
C GLY A 12 4.31 -1.35 1.63
N ASP A 13 5.11 -2.43 1.67
CA ASP A 13 6.44 -2.44 1.04
C ASP A 13 6.40 -2.24 -0.48
N ILE A 14 5.38 -2.81 -1.15
CA ILE A 14 5.17 -2.62 -2.60
C ILE A 14 4.74 -1.19 -2.89
N VAL A 15 3.87 -0.61 -2.06
CA VAL A 15 3.47 0.80 -2.17
C VAL A 15 4.69 1.71 -2.00
N HIS A 16 5.51 1.48 -0.97
CA HIS A 16 6.72 2.28 -0.72
C HIS A 16 7.79 2.20 -1.83
N ALA A 17 7.71 1.18 -2.68
CA ALA A 17 8.63 1.04 -3.81
C ALA A 17 8.10 1.65 -5.13
N GLN A 18 6.84 2.10 -5.19
CA GLN A 18 6.26 2.65 -6.42
C GLN A 18 7.04 3.86 -6.98
N PRO A 19 7.60 4.77 -6.16
CA PRO A 19 8.40 5.87 -6.69
C PRO A 19 9.63 5.46 -7.50
N VAL A 20 10.10 4.22 -7.35
CA VAL A 20 11.18 3.66 -8.19
C VAL A 20 10.80 3.71 -9.67
N VAL A 21 9.52 3.45 -10.01
CA VAL A 21 9.03 3.49 -11.40
C VAL A 21 9.14 4.90 -11.97
N SER A 22 8.67 5.90 -11.22
CA SER A 22 8.73 7.30 -11.65
C SER A 22 10.17 7.80 -11.80
N ASP A 23 11.06 7.42 -10.89
CA ASP A 23 12.48 7.76 -10.98
C ASP A 23 13.15 7.11 -12.20
N LEU A 24 12.90 5.83 -12.44
CA LEU A 24 13.45 5.11 -13.58
C LEU A 24 13.01 5.73 -14.90
N LEU A 25 11.73 6.05 -15.05
CA LEU A 25 11.19 6.68 -16.26
C LEU A 25 11.67 8.12 -16.44
N ALA A 26 11.93 8.86 -15.36
CA ALA A 26 12.54 10.18 -15.45
C ALA A 26 13.97 10.15 -16.00
N HIS A 27 14.72 9.08 -15.74
CA HIS A 27 16.12 8.93 -16.17
C HIS A 27 16.27 8.06 -17.43
N ALA A 28 15.31 7.22 -17.73
CA ALA A 28 15.25 6.38 -18.92
C ALA A 28 13.80 6.35 -19.43
N PRO A 29 13.33 7.39 -20.16
CA PRO A 29 11.93 7.51 -20.58
C PRO A 29 11.42 6.34 -21.43
N ASP A 30 12.30 5.69 -22.18
CA ASP A 30 11.98 4.52 -23.02
C ASP A 30 12.09 3.18 -22.26
N ALA A 31 12.23 3.19 -20.94
CA ALA A 31 12.35 1.97 -20.16
C ALA A 31 11.01 1.21 -20.12
N SER A 32 11.06 -0.08 -20.42
CA SER A 32 9.97 -1.02 -20.17
C SER A 32 10.19 -1.69 -18.83
N ILE A 33 9.29 -1.46 -17.87
CA ILE A 33 9.44 -1.92 -16.49
C ILE A 33 8.45 -3.04 -16.21
N ASP A 34 8.98 -4.24 -15.91
CA ASP A 34 8.20 -5.36 -15.38
C ASP A 34 8.35 -5.42 -13.85
N TRP A 35 7.34 -5.96 -13.18
CA TRP A 35 7.33 -6.05 -11.71
C TRP A 35 6.94 -7.44 -11.21
N VAL A 36 7.73 -8.03 -10.31
CA VAL A 36 7.35 -9.27 -9.61
C VAL A 36 6.71 -8.94 -8.27
N ALA A 37 5.46 -9.41 -8.08
CA ALA A 37 4.71 -9.26 -6.83
C ALA A 37 3.97 -10.55 -6.45
N GLU A 38 3.75 -10.77 -5.15
CA GLU A 38 2.86 -11.84 -4.65
C GLU A 38 1.45 -11.64 -5.19
N VAL A 39 0.78 -12.74 -5.56
CA VAL A 39 -0.57 -12.75 -6.14
C VAL A 39 -1.55 -11.82 -5.42
N PRO A 40 -1.66 -11.81 -4.07
CA PRO A 40 -2.61 -10.91 -3.38
C PRO A 40 -2.31 -9.42 -3.55
N PHE A 41 -1.10 -9.06 -3.96
CA PHE A 41 -0.64 -7.66 -4.04
C PHE A 41 -0.30 -7.23 -5.47
N ALA A 42 -0.44 -8.13 -6.45
CA ALA A 42 -0.10 -7.87 -7.85
C ALA A 42 -0.90 -6.71 -8.46
N GLY A 43 -2.09 -6.43 -7.93
CA GLY A 43 -2.90 -5.28 -8.33
C GLY A 43 -2.26 -3.92 -8.05
N ILE A 44 -1.35 -3.81 -7.05
CA ILE A 44 -0.75 -2.52 -6.69
C ILE A 44 0.21 -2.01 -7.78
N PRO A 45 1.24 -2.77 -8.20
CA PRO A 45 2.07 -2.32 -9.30
C PRO A 45 1.31 -2.20 -10.63
N ALA A 46 0.20 -2.95 -10.82
CA ALA A 46 -0.66 -2.80 -11.99
C ALA A 46 -1.42 -1.46 -12.03
N MET A 47 -1.57 -0.76 -10.90
CA MET A 47 -2.12 0.60 -10.85
C MET A 47 -1.12 1.67 -11.33
N ASN A 48 0.14 1.30 -11.53
CA ASN A 48 1.15 2.26 -12.00
C ASN A 48 1.28 2.15 -13.53
N PRO A 49 0.89 3.19 -14.30
CA PRO A 49 0.96 3.17 -15.76
C PRO A 49 2.38 2.97 -16.31
N GLY A 50 3.40 3.27 -15.50
CA GLY A 50 4.81 3.05 -15.87
C GLY A 50 5.24 1.59 -15.76
N VAL A 51 4.41 0.70 -15.19
CA VAL A 51 4.67 -0.75 -15.14
C VAL A 51 4.04 -1.41 -16.37
N ALA A 52 4.86 -1.91 -17.27
CA ALA A 52 4.41 -2.54 -18.50
C ALA A 52 3.77 -3.91 -18.24
N ARG A 53 4.32 -4.69 -17.29
CA ARG A 53 3.84 -6.04 -16.98
C ARG A 53 4.06 -6.39 -15.50
N VAL A 54 3.04 -6.96 -14.87
CA VAL A 54 3.17 -7.56 -13.53
C VAL A 54 3.28 -9.08 -13.69
N ILE A 55 4.28 -9.67 -13.03
CA ILE A 55 4.53 -11.11 -13.00
C ILE A 55 4.16 -11.62 -11.60
N PRO A 56 2.98 -12.23 -11.42
CA PRO A 56 2.53 -12.69 -10.12
C PRO A 56 3.29 -13.94 -9.67
N ILE A 57 3.66 -13.98 -8.39
CA ILE A 57 4.28 -15.12 -7.73
C ILE A 57 3.44 -15.57 -6.53
N ALA A 58 3.29 -16.88 -6.33
CA ALA A 58 2.52 -17.42 -5.20
C ALA A 58 3.44 -18.08 -4.15
N TRP A 59 4.55 -17.43 -3.80
CA TRP A 59 5.59 -17.98 -2.93
C TRP A 59 5.05 -18.52 -1.60
N ARG A 60 4.13 -17.76 -0.94
CA ARG A 60 3.54 -18.17 0.34
C ARG A 60 2.74 -19.48 0.23
N LYS A 61 2.05 -19.69 -0.90
CA LYS A 61 1.31 -20.91 -1.20
C LYS A 61 2.29 -22.05 -1.52
N TRP A 62 3.24 -21.83 -2.42
CA TRP A 62 4.15 -22.86 -2.90
C TRP A 62 4.97 -23.51 -1.80
N ARG A 63 5.52 -22.71 -0.87
CA ARG A 63 6.34 -23.25 0.24
C ARG A 63 5.60 -24.21 1.16
N ARG A 64 4.24 -24.21 1.15
CA ARG A 64 3.40 -25.10 1.95
C ARG A 64 3.03 -26.40 1.21
N SER A 65 3.20 -26.43 -0.11
CA SER A 65 2.71 -27.50 -0.97
C SER A 65 3.71 -27.90 -2.07
N LEU A 66 5.01 -27.82 -1.79
CA LEU A 66 6.09 -28.08 -2.77
C LEU A 66 6.02 -29.47 -3.45
N ARG A 67 5.41 -30.45 -2.77
CA ARG A 67 5.28 -31.81 -3.30
C ARG A 67 4.13 -32.00 -4.27
N GLU A 68 3.17 -31.06 -4.29
CA GLU A 68 2.00 -31.13 -5.17
C GLU A 68 2.40 -30.91 -6.62
N PRO A 69 1.93 -31.76 -7.56
CA PRO A 69 2.20 -31.60 -8.98
C PRO A 69 1.73 -30.24 -9.54
N ALA A 70 0.57 -29.75 -9.09
CA ALA A 70 0.03 -28.43 -9.46
C ALA A 70 0.96 -27.29 -9.02
N THR A 71 1.51 -27.35 -7.81
CA THR A 71 2.47 -26.35 -7.33
C THR A 71 3.74 -26.35 -8.17
N ARG A 72 4.28 -27.53 -8.50
CA ARG A 72 5.47 -27.63 -9.35
C ARG A 72 5.20 -27.11 -10.77
N ALA A 73 4.02 -27.36 -11.31
CA ALA A 73 3.61 -26.80 -12.60
C ALA A 73 3.53 -25.27 -12.56
N ALA A 74 2.91 -24.69 -11.51
CA ALA A 74 2.84 -23.25 -11.30
C ALA A 74 4.24 -22.60 -11.13
N MET A 75 5.16 -23.26 -10.42
CA MET A 75 6.54 -22.79 -10.29
C MET A 75 7.29 -22.81 -11.62
N ARG A 76 7.06 -23.86 -12.46
CA ARG A 76 7.64 -23.90 -13.82
C ARG A 76 7.08 -22.77 -14.68
N ALA A 77 5.76 -22.59 -14.70
CA ALA A 77 5.13 -21.50 -15.44
C ALA A 77 5.64 -20.12 -15.03
N PHE A 78 5.80 -19.88 -13.73
CA PHE A 78 6.42 -18.64 -13.24
C PHE A 78 7.88 -18.49 -13.72
N ARG A 79 8.69 -19.56 -13.59
CA ARG A 79 10.06 -19.56 -14.08
C ARG A 79 10.12 -19.19 -15.57
N ASP A 80 9.29 -19.82 -16.38
CA ASP A 80 9.29 -19.62 -17.82
C ASP A 80 8.88 -18.17 -18.12
N ARG A 81 7.87 -17.64 -17.42
CA ARG A 81 7.39 -16.27 -17.60
C ARG A 81 8.41 -15.19 -17.18
N VAL A 82 9.14 -15.38 -16.08
CA VAL A 82 10.18 -14.42 -15.65
C VAL A 82 11.43 -14.48 -16.54
N ARG A 83 11.56 -15.53 -17.34
CA ARG A 83 12.67 -15.75 -18.28
C ARG A 83 12.32 -15.47 -19.74
N GLU A 84 11.09 -15.06 -20.04
CA GLU A 84 10.67 -14.69 -21.41
C GLU A 84 11.47 -13.49 -21.96
N ILE A 85 11.88 -12.60 -21.11
CA ILE A 85 12.58 -11.37 -21.47
C ILE A 85 14.00 -11.44 -20.93
N ASP A 86 14.96 -11.00 -21.75
CA ASP A 86 16.31 -10.67 -21.31
C ASP A 86 16.31 -9.22 -20.84
N TYR A 87 16.47 -9.02 -19.53
CA TYR A 87 16.48 -7.70 -18.90
C TYR A 87 17.87 -7.08 -18.93
N ASP A 88 17.95 -5.78 -19.20
CA ASP A 88 19.21 -5.05 -19.01
C ASP A 88 19.52 -4.93 -17.50
N TRP A 89 18.50 -4.67 -16.71
CA TRP A 89 18.59 -4.50 -15.25
C TRP A 89 17.55 -5.31 -14.50
N ILE A 90 17.99 -6.00 -13.45
CA ILE A 90 17.12 -6.62 -12.43
C ILE A 90 17.40 -5.91 -11.12
N VAL A 91 16.39 -5.21 -10.59
CA VAL A 91 16.48 -4.36 -9.39
C VAL A 91 15.69 -5.01 -8.26
N ASP A 92 16.40 -5.59 -7.29
CA ASP A 92 15.77 -6.16 -6.08
C ASP A 92 15.69 -5.12 -4.97
N CYS A 93 14.51 -4.52 -4.80
CA CYS A 93 14.20 -3.58 -3.73
C CYS A 93 13.80 -4.27 -2.42
N GLN A 94 13.84 -5.60 -2.33
CA GLN A 94 13.38 -6.34 -1.15
C GLN A 94 14.52 -6.80 -0.26
N GLY A 95 15.61 -7.32 -0.82
CA GLY A 95 16.79 -7.74 -0.06
C GLY A 95 16.56 -8.95 0.85
N LEU A 96 15.76 -9.92 0.41
CA LEU A 96 15.50 -11.19 1.08
C LEU A 96 15.99 -12.35 0.21
N LEU A 97 16.32 -13.50 0.80
CA LEU A 97 16.75 -14.68 0.06
C LEU A 97 15.73 -15.10 -1.02
N LYS A 98 14.45 -15.00 -0.71
CA LYS A 98 13.38 -15.32 -1.68
C LYS A 98 13.36 -14.37 -2.89
N SER A 99 13.61 -13.07 -2.69
CA SER A 99 13.66 -12.09 -3.78
C SER A 99 14.96 -12.20 -4.56
N ALA A 100 16.08 -12.46 -3.87
CA ALA A 100 17.36 -12.74 -4.46
C ALA A 100 17.31 -13.99 -5.37
N ALA A 101 16.61 -15.05 -4.94
CA ALA A 101 16.37 -16.23 -5.77
C ALA A 101 15.59 -15.90 -7.05
N VAL A 102 14.56 -15.04 -6.97
CA VAL A 102 13.83 -14.55 -8.16
C VAL A 102 14.74 -13.73 -9.06
N ALA A 103 15.55 -12.83 -8.51
CA ALA A 103 16.50 -12.02 -9.26
C ALA A 103 17.55 -12.89 -10.00
N ARG A 104 17.96 -14.00 -9.41
CA ARG A 104 18.89 -14.98 -10.04
C ARG A 104 18.18 -15.86 -11.06
N LEU A 105 16.90 -16.14 -10.87
CA LEU A 105 16.10 -16.95 -11.81
C LEU A 105 15.82 -16.21 -13.12
N ALA A 106 15.60 -14.91 -13.05
CA ALA A 106 15.37 -14.06 -14.21
C ALA A 106 16.63 -13.98 -15.09
N ARG A 107 16.42 -13.79 -16.40
CA ARG A 107 17.48 -13.56 -17.37
C ARG A 107 17.79 -12.07 -17.43
N GLY A 108 19.05 -11.69 -17.30
CA GLY A 108 19.44 -10.29 -17.38
C GLY A 108 20.94 -10.06 -17.24
N ALA A 109 21.40 -8.93 -17.80
CA ALA A 109 22.81 -8.58 -17.83
C ALA A 109 23.34 -8.17 -16.45
N HIS A 110 22.56 -7.36 -15.72
CA HIS A 110 22.98 -6.80 -14.44
C HIS A 110 21.92 -7.01 -13.35
N ARG A 111 22.37 -7.30 -12.12
CA ARG A 111 21.54 -7.45 -10.94
C ARG A 111 21.96 -6.47 -9.87
N VAL A 112 21.03 -5.66 -9.40
CA VAL A 112 21.24 -4.68 -8.35
C VAL A 112 20.34 -4.98 -7.16
N GLY A 113 20.88 -4.84 -5.98
CA GLY A 113 20.13 -4.98 -4.73
C GLY A 113 20.92 -4.42 -3.55
N PRO A 114 20.37 -4.48 -2.33
CA PRO A 114 21.04 -3.93 -1.16
C PRO A 114 22.34 -4.71 -0.84
N SER A 115 23.35 -3.98 -0.34
CA SER A 115 24.59 -4.55 0.15
C SER A 115 24.38 -5.43 1.38
N TRP A 116 25.44 -6.10 1.83
CA TRP A 116 25.42 -6.93 3.04
C TRP A 116 24.88 -6.18 4.27
N SER A 117 25.31 -4.93 4.48
CA SER A 117 24.89 -4.09 5.60
C SER A 117 23.49 -3.48 5.43
N SER A 118 22.96 -3.48 4.21
CA SER A 118 21.68 -2.83 3.86
C SER A 118 20.55 -3.80 3.58
N ALA A 119 20.88 -5.09 3.33
CA ALA A 119 19.90 -6.13 3.11
C ALA A 119 19.28 -6.58 4.44
N ARG A 120 17.98 -6.87 4.42
CA ARG A 120 17.28 -7.44 5.58
C ARG A 120 17.77 -8.86 5.90
N GLU A 121 18.14 -9.63 4.86
CA GLU A 121 18.85 -10.91 4.95
C GLU A 121 20.19 -10.74 4.23
N PRO A 122 21.31 -10.55 4.96
CA PRO A 122 22.61 -10.20 4.36
C PRO A 122 23.08 -11.11 3.25
N LEU A 123 22.83 -12.44 3.35
CA LEU A 123 23.18 -13.42 2.33
C LEU A 123 22.52 -13.14 0.96
N ALA A 124 21.40 -12.42 0.92
CA ALA A 124 20.76 -12.03 -0.33
C ALA A 124 21.69 -11.18 -1.21
N SER A 125 22.59 -10.41 -0.59
CA SER A 125 23.55 -9.54 -1.31
C SER A 125 24.49 -10.30 -2.24
N LEU A 126 24.71 -11.58 -2.01
CA LEU A 126 25.54 -12.44 -2.85
C LEU A 126 24.91 -12.71 -4.23
N ALA A 127 23.62 -12.43 -4.38
CA ALA A 127 22.92 -12.57 -5.66
C ALA A 127 23.11 -11.39 -6.61
N TYR A 128 23.71 -10.28 -6.15
CA TYR A 128 23.77 -9.04 -6.92
C TYR A 128 25.17 -8.74 -7.42
N ASP A 129 25.26 -8.26 -8.64
CA ASP A 129 26.49 -7.81 -9.29
C ASP A 129 26.87 -6.41 -8.78
N ARG A 130 25.86 -5.55 -8.57
CA ARG A 130 25.99 -4.24 -7.93
C ARG A 130 25.24 -4.23 -6.60
N ARG A 131 25.89 -3.74 -5.55
CA ARG A 131 25.38 -3.74 -4.18
C ARG A 131 25.25 -2.31 -3.67
N ALA A 132 24.00 -1.87 -3.50
CA ALA A 132 23.70 -0.55 -2.99
C ALA A 132 23.91 -0.48 -1.47
N VAL A 133 24.78 0.40 -1.01
CA VAL A 133 24.95 0.72 0.40
C VAL A 133 23.92 1.79 0.77
N VAL A 134 22.90 1.41 1.52
CA VAL A 134 21.77 2.29 1.87
C VAL A 134 21.56 2.24 3.39
N PRO A 135 21.68 3.36 4.09
CA PRO A 135 21.50 3.42 5.55
C PRO A 135 20.10 2.99 5.99
N TRP A 136 20.02 2.27 7.10
CA TRP A 136 18.76 1.88 7.73
C TRP A 136 18.00 3.06 8.34
N SER A 137 18.68 4.16 8.64
CA SER A 137 18.07 5.40 9.14
C SER A 137 17.22 6.15 8.12
N LEU A 138 17.37 5.82 6.82
CA LEU A 138 16.54 6.44 5.79
C LEU A 138 15.13 5.86 5.82
N HIS A 139 14.16 6.70 5.52
CA HIS A 139 12.77 6.30 5.26
C HIS A 139 12.71 5.23 4.17
N VAL A 140 11.83 4.23 4.32
CA VAL A 140 11.75 3.06 3.43
C VAL A 140 11.57 3.43 1.94
N VAL A 141 10.84 4.51 1.63
CA VAL A 141 10.70 5.03 0.26
C VAL A 141 12.05 5.48 -0.29
N ALA A 142 12.79 6.27 0.48
CA ALA A 142 14.13 6.74 0.07
C ALA A 142 15.11 5.58 -0.12
N ARG A 143 15.01 4.54 0.72
CA ARG A 143 15.83 3.32 0.60
C ARG A 143 15.55 2.59 -0.72
N ASN A 144 14.28 2.39 -1.10
CA ASN A 144 13.93 1.75 -2.37
C ASN A 144 14.44 2.56 -3.57
N ARG A 145 14.26 3.89 -3.54
CA ARG A 145 14.75 4.82 -4.58
C ARG A 145 16.27 4.76 -4.71
N ALA A 146 17.01 4.75 -3.59
CA ALA A 146 18.47 4.66 -3.59
C ALA A 146 19.00 3.33 -4.17
N ILE A 147 18.31 2.20 -3.93
CA ILE A 147 18.68 0.91 -4.53
C ILE A 147 18.54 0.97 -6.06
N ALA A 148 17.42 1.52 -6.56
CA ALA A 148 17.21 1.67 -8.00
C ALA A 148 18.19 2.65 -8.62
N ALA A 149 18.49 3.76 -7.96
CA ALA A 149 19.48 4.74 -8.42
C ALA A 149 20.86 4.13 -8.59
N ALA A 150 21.26 3.20 -7.74
CA ALA A 150 22.54 2.49 -7.85
C ALA A 150 22.65 1.65 -9.13
N ALA A 151 21.52 1.24 -9.74
CA ALA A 151 21.52 0.55 -11.03
C ALA A 151 21.96 1.48 -12.16
N PHE A 152 21.40 2.67 -12.21
CA PHE A 152 21.51 3.59 -13.34
C PHE A 152 22.50 4.72 -13.10
N GLY A 153 23.04 4.86 -11.89
CA GLY A 153 24.02 5.88 -11.55
C GLY A 153 23.45 7.30 -11.42
N TYR A 154 22.13 7.44 -11.25
CA TYR A 154 21.53 8.74 -11.00
C TYR A 154 21.49 9.09 -9.51
N ARG A 155 21.31 10.36 -9.22
CA ARG A 155 21.04 10.84 -7.85
C ARG A 155 19.53 10.90 -7.62
N VAL A 156 19.10 10.51 -6.44
CA VAL A 156 17.70 10.63 -6.04
C VAL A 156 17.45 12.08 -5.64
N ASP A 157 16.77 12.83 -6.49
CA ASP A 157 16.42 14.23 -6.26
C ASP A 157 14.91 14.44 -6.17
N GLY A 158 14.50 15.46 -5.41
CA GLY A 158 13.11 15.87 -5.27
C GLY A 158 12.19 14.87 -4.52
N PRO A 159 10.89 15.21 -4.43
CA PRO A 159 9.90 14.42 -3.73
C PRO A 159 9.65 13.07 -4.41
N ALA A 160 9.23 12.08 -3.63
CA ALA A 160 8.82 10.78 -4.16
C ALA A 160 7.48 10.91 -4.90
N ARG A 161 7.41 10.48 -6.15
CA ARG A 161 6.18 10.44 -6.95
C ARG A 161 5.72 9.00 -7.09
N PHE A 162 4.55 8.69 -6.56
CA PHE A 162 4.04 7.31 -6.55
C PHE A 162 3.44 6.89 -7.88
N GLY A 163 2.84 7.81 -8.63
CA GLY A 163 2.34 7.59 -9.98
C GLY A 163 1.20 6.58 -10.10
N LEU A 164 0.53 6.24 -9.00
CA LEU A 164 -0.57 5.28 -9.01
C LEU A 164 -1.84 5.91 -9.56
N ARG A 165 -2.57 5.14 -10.37
CA ARG A 165 -3.88 5.48 -10.92
C ARG A 165 -4.85 4.33 -10.69
N VAL A 166 -6.08 4.67 -10.33
CA VAL A 166 -7.15 3.68 -10.14
C VAL A 166 -8.36 4.07 -10.96
N PRO A 167 -9.10 3.10 -11.51
CA PRO A 167 -10.36 3.38 -12.18
C PRO A 167 -11.37 4.03 -11.25
N VAL A 168 -12.32 4.78 -11.82
CA VAL A 168 -13.43 5.34 -11.06
C VAL A 168 -14.21 4.22 -10.37
N PHE A 169 -14.33 4.31 -9.05
CA PHE A 169 -15.04 3.34 -8.23
C PHE A 169 -16.37 3.94 -7.76
N ALA A 170 -17.48 3.51 -8.34
CA ALA A 170 -18.81 4.05 -8.07
C ALA A 170 -19.84 2.93 -7.81
N PRO A 171 -19.68 2.13 -6.75
CA PRO A 171 -20.62 1.05 -6.44
C PRO A 171 -21.94 1.62 -5.91
N ALA A 172 -23.05 0.92 -6.16
CA ALA A 172 -24.38 1.35 -5.74
C ALA A 172 -24.52 1.57 -4.23
N TRP A 173 -23.84 0.76 -3.42
CA TRP A 173 -23.80 0.88 -1.96
C TRP A 173 -23.04 2.12 -1.45
N LEU A 174 -22.40 2.88 -2.32
CA LEU A 174 -21.68 4.12 -2.01
C LEU A 174 -22.19 5.30 -2.85
N ALA A 175 -23.45 5.29 -3.26
CA ALA A 175 -24.07 6.38 -4.01
C ALA A 175 -24.34 7.58 -3.08
N THR A 176 -23.33 8.43 -2.88
CA THR A 176 -23.42 9.65 -2.07
C THR A 176 -22.57 10.76 -2.68
N ASP A 177 -23.09 11.98 -2.65
CA ASP A 177 -22.36 13.21 -3.04
C ASP A 177 -21.63 13.84 -1.85
N ARG A 178 -21.87 13.33 -0.63
CA ARG A 178 -21.16 13.79 0.57
C ARG A 178 -19.70 13.35 0.56
N PRO A 179 -18.79 14.17 1.11
CA PRO A 179 -17.38 13.80 1.20
C PRO A 179 -17.20 12.56 2.10
N LEU A 180 -16.24 11.70 1.72
CA LEU A 180 -15.94 10.45 2.43
C LEU A 180 -14.74 10.61 3.33
N ALA A 181 -14.81 10.05 4.55
CA ALA A 181 -13.65 9.70 5.34
C ALA A 181 -13.47 8.17 5.30
N VAL A 182 -12.33 7.70 4.80
CA VAL A 182 -12.03 6.26 4.84
C VAL A 182 -11.21 5.95 6.10
N LEU A 183 -11.71 5.01 6.90
CA LEU A 183 -11.12 4.60 8.16
C LEU A 183 -10.60 3.17 8.06
N VAL A 184 -9.32 2.96 8.45
CA VAL A 184 -8.61 1.68 8.35
C VAL A 184 -8.18 1.21 9.74
N PRO A 185 -9.12 0.67 10.57
CA PRO A 185 -8.85 0.32 11.96
C PRO A 185 -8.28 -1.10 12.14
N GLY A 186 -8.14 -1.88 11.06
CA GLY A 186 -7.57 -3.22 11.09
C GLY A 186 -6.05 -3.20 11.13
N ALA A 187 -5.44 -4.18 11.82
CA ALA A 187 -4.00 -4.41 11.84
C ALA A 187 -3.67 -5.89 11.97
N SER A 188 -2.49 -6.29 11.51
CA SER A 188 -2.04 -7.69 11.51
C SER A 188 -1.72 -8.26 12.89
N ARG A 189 -1.61 -7.42 13.93
CA ARG A 189 -1.28 -7.81 15.31
C ARG A 189 -2.08 -6.97 16.29
N PRO A 190 -2.52 -7.55 17.43
CA PRO A 190 -3.29 -6.82 18.46
C PRO A 190 -2.57 -5.60 19.02
N GLU A 191 -1.24 -5.65 19.19
CA GLU A 191 -0.41 -4.58 19.76
C GLU A 191 -0.40 -3.32 18.87
N LYS A 192 -0.73 -3.47 17.59
CA LYS A 192 -0.86 -2.36 16.65
C LYS A 192 -2.24 -1.68 16.68
N LEU A 193 -3.20 -2.25 17.41
CA LEU A 193 -4.56 -1.74 17.42
C LEU A 193 -4.66 -0.47 18.27
N TRP A 194 -5.30 0.55 17.73
CA TRP A 194 -5.70 1.74 18.47
C TRP A 194 -7.03 1.47 19.21
N PRO A 195 -7.23 2.03 20.42
CA PRO A 195 -8.45 1.79 21.20
C PRO A 195 -9.73 2.13 20.44
N GLU A 196 -10.79 1.29 20.59
CA GLU A 196 -12.07 1.51 19.89
C GLU A 196 -12.70 2.86 20.27
N ALA A 197 -12.59 3.27 21.54
CA ALA A 197 -13.09 4.57 22.00
C ALA A 197 -12.49 5.75 21.20
N CYS A 198 -11.19 5.68 20.89
CA CYS A 198 -10.51 6.72 20.12
C CYS A 198 -11.01 6.77 18.66
N TRP A 199 -11.26 5.60 18.05
CA TRP A 199 -11.85 5.52 16.70
C TRP A 199 -13.28 6.10 16.68
N ILE A 200 -14.08 5.81 17.71
CA ILE A 200 -15.45 6.35 17.84
C ILE A 200 -15.43 7.86 18.00
N GLU A 201 -14.47 8.39 18.77
CA GLU A 201 -14.35 9.83 19.00
C GLU A 201 -14.02 10.58 17.69
N ILE A 202 -12.98 10.14 16.94
CA ILE A 202 -12.67 10.76 15.65
C ILE A 202 -13.79 10.53 14.62
N GLY A 203 -14.45 9.38 14.66
CA GLY A 203 -15.59 9.09 13.79
C GLY A 203 -16.76 10.07 14.02
N ARG A 204 -17.12 10.32 15.27
CA ARG A 204 -18.15 11.31 15.64
C ARG A 204 -17.75 12.71 15.19
N MET A 205 -16.51 13.10 15.39
CA MET A 205 -15.98 14.40 14.94
C MET A 205 -16.11 14.56 13.41
N LEU A 206 -15.69 13.55 12.63
CA LEU A 206 -15.77 13.58 11.18
C LEU A 206 -17.23 13.57 10.68
N ALA A 207 -18.10 12.79 11.30
CA ALA A 207 -19.54 12.78 10.99
C ALA A 207 -20.21 14.13 11.25
N ALA A 208 -19.86 14.79 12.37
CA ALA A 208 -20.34 16.14 12.70
C ALA A 208 -19.88 17.21 11.69
N ARG A 209 -18.78 16.95 10.97
CA ARG A 209 -18.30 17.78 9.84
C ARG A 209 -18.95 17.43 8.49
N GLY A 210 -19.94 16.55 8.50
CA GLY A 210 -20.72 16.21 7.31
C GLY A 210 -20.11 15.09 6.45
N LEU A 211 -19.05 14.39 6.90
CA LEU A 211 -18.49 13.30 6.13
C LEU A 211 -19.27 11.98 6.36
N VAL A 212 -19.29 11.14 5.32
CA VAL A 212 -19.70 9.73 5.45
C VAL A 212 -18.47 8.91 5.79
N LEU A 213 -18.56 8.07 6.82
CA LEU A 213 -17.47 7.23 7.30
C LEU A 213 -17.50 5.88 6.57
N ALA A 214 -16.48 5.56 5.80
CA ALA A 214 -16.34 4.25 5.16
C ALA A 214 -15.27 3.42 5.90
N TRP A 215 -15.65 2.26 6.45
CA TRP A 215 -14.83 1.45 7.33
C TRP A 215 -14.23 0.26 6.60
N LEU A 216 -12.94 0.28 6.28
CA LEU A 216 -12.25 -0.84 5.63
C LEU A 216 -11.98 -1.99 6.61
N TRP A 217 -12.12 -3.22 6.09
CA TRP A 217 -11.86 -4.45 6.80
C TRP A 217 -11.35 -5.54 5.85
N GLY A 218 -10.62 -6.53 6.37
CA GLY A 218 -10.02 -7.61 5.58
C GLY A 218 -10.22 -9.01 6.15
N SER A 219 -10.82 -9.14 7.36
CA SER A 219 -11.17 -10.43 7.95
C SER A 219 -12.53 -10.37 8.63
N PRO A 220 -13.18 -11.51 8.90
CA PRO A 220 -14.45 -11.54 9.66
C PRO A 220 -14.35 -10.84 11.02
N GLU A 221 -13.26 -10.99 11.73
CA GLU A 221 -13.02 -10.36 13.03
C GLU A 221 -12.89 -8.83 12.89
N GLU A 222 -12.21 -8.37 11.85
CA GLU A 222 -12.13 -6.94 11.52
C GLU A 222 -13.50 -6.39 11.11
N ARG A 223 -14.31 -7.16 10.35
CA ARG A 223 -15.69 -6.77 10.00
C ARG A 223 -16.53 -6.55 11.25
N ASP A 224 -16.51 -7.48 12.19
CA ASP A 224 -17.28 -7.36 13.42
C ASP A 224 -16.80 -6.17 14.26
N ARG A 225 -15.51 -5.89 14.25
CA ARG A 225 -14.95 -4.69 14.88
C ARG A 225 -15.45 -3.42 14.20
N VAL A 226 -15.38 -3.29 12.89
CA VAL A 226 -15.83 -2.06 12.20
C VAL A 226 -17.32 -1.83 12.34
N ARG A 227 -18.15 -2.87 12.47
CA ARG A 227 -19.58 -2.77 12.82
C ARG A 227 -19.79 -2.10 14.17
N ARG A 228 -19.04 -2.54 15.20
CA ARG A 228 -19.11 -1.91 16.53
C ARG A 228 -18.66 -0.45 16.48
N LEU A 229 -17.58 -0.14 15.75
CA LEU A 229 -17.09 1.22 15.59
C LEU A 229 -18.12 2.11 14.89
N ALA A 230 -18.69 1.64 13.78
CA ALA A 230 -19.72 2.36 13.04
C ALA A 230 -20.96 2.66 13.91
N ALA A 231 -21.47 1.66 14.64
CA ALA A 231 -22.58 1.82 15.59
C ALA A 231 -22.24 2.81 16.71
N GLY A 232 -21.00 2.76 17.23
CA GLY A 232 -20.52 3.65 18.28
C GLY A 232 -20.43 5.12 17.85
N CYS A 233 -20.27 5.40 16.55
CA CYS A 233 -20.29 6.77 16.02
C CYS A 233 -21.68 7.42 16.04
N GLY A 234 -22.74 6.62 16.13
CA GLY A 234 -24.13 7.09 16.08
C GLY A 234 -24.60 7.39 14.64
N GLY A 235 -25.86 7.80 14.52
CA GLY A 235 -26.50 8.02 13.24
C GLY A 235 -26.85 6.75 12.47
N THR A 236 -27.13 6.88 11.17
CA THR A 236 -27.52 5.73 10.33
C THR A 236 -26.31 4.98 9.84
N VAL A 237 -26.31 3.67 9.99
CA VAL A 237 -25.28 2.75 9.48
C VAL A 237 -25.85 1.93 8.34
N VAL A 238 -25.19 1.93 7.18
CA VAL A 238 -25.45 1.01 6.08
C VAL A 238 -24.42 -0.11 6.13
N ASP A 239 -24.85 -1.33 6.40
CA ASP A 239 -24.01 -2.52 6.37
C ASP A 239 -24.20 -3.27 5.06
N ALA A 240 -23.35 -2.94 4.07
CA ALA A 240 -23.33 -3.63 2.79
C ALA A 240 -22.55 -4.95 2.84
N SER A 241 -21.92 -5.29 3.96
CA SER A 241 -21.13 -6.51 4.10
C SER A 241 -21.99 -7.80 4.15
N GLU A 242 -23.29 -7.68 4.49
CA GLU A 242 -24.23 -8.79 4.49
C GLU A 242 -25.13 -8.85 3.27
N THR A 243 -25.53 -7.69 2.76
CA THR A 243 -26.55 -7.58 1.71
C THR A 243 -25.97 -7.54 0.30
N GLY A 244 -24.63 -7.51 0.17
CA GLY A 244 -23.96 -7.43 -1.13
C GLY A 244 -24.06 -6.05 -1.78
N ALA A 245 -23.74 -5.99 -3.08
CA ALA A 245 -23.59 -4.75 -3.84
C ALA A 245 -24.91 -3.99 -4.13
N ASP A 246 -26.06 -4.56 -3.83
CA ASP A 246 -27.38 -4.03 -4.25
C ASP A 246 -27.99 -3.04 -3.23
N VAL A 247 -27.34 -2.78 -2.09
CA VAL A 247 -27.83 -1.80 -1.14
C VAL A 247 -27.62 -0.40 -1.71
N ARG A 248 -28.72 0.30 -2.00
CA ARG A 248 -28.66 1.74 -2.30
C ARG A 248 -28.68 2.53 -1.00
N ILE A 249 -27.81 3.52 -0.90
CA ILE A 249 -27.86 4.51 0.16
C ILE A 249 -29.17 5.30 -0.02
N ALA A 250 -30.05 5.23 0.99
CA ALA A 250 -31.26 6.03 1.02
C ALA A 250 -30.95 7.48 1.46
N ASP A 251 -31.79 8.41 1.06
CA ASP A 251 -31.79 9.76 1.65
C ASP A 251 -32.60 9.74 2.98
N PRO A 252 -32.07 10.25 4.11
CA PRO A 252 -30.78 10.96 4.26
C PRO A 252 -29.57 10.02 4.18
N ALA A 253 -28.47 10.52 3.61
CA ALA A 253 -27.23 9.76 3.47
C ALA A 253 -26.74 9.26 4.84
N PRO A 254 -26.24 7.99 4.93
CA PRO A 254 -25.82 7.39 6.19
C PRO A 254 -24.65 8.13 6.83
N THR A 255 -24.51 7.98 8.13
CA THR A 255 -23.32 8.45 8.86
C THR A 255 -22.14 7.51 8.61
N SER A 256 -22.38 6.22 8.56
CA SER A 256 -21.35 5.18 8.39
C SER A 256 -21.77 4.15 7.36
N VAL A 257 -20.76 3.63 6.63
CA VAL A 257 -20.90 2.51 5.69
C VAL A 257 -19.86 1.45 6.03
N VAL A 258 -20.33 0.21 6.23
CA VAL A 258 -19.49 -0.98 6.28
C VAL A 258 -19.55 -1.64 4.90
N PRO A 259 -18.50 -1.56 4.08
CA PRO A 259 -18.52 -2.08 2.71
C PRO A 259 -18.61 -3.61 2.67
N PRO A 260 -18.96 -4.22 1.52
CA PRO A 260 -18.70 -5.64 1.30
C PRO A 260 -17.21 -5.94 1.37
N PHE A 261 -16.84 -7.22 1.36
CA PHE A 261 -15.41 -7.55 1.22
C PHE A 261 -14.89 -7.00 -0.11
N LEU A 262 -13.89 -6.12 -0.04
CA LEU A 262 -13.32 -5.47 -1.20
C LEU A 262 -12.03 -6.15 -1.66
N SER A 263 -11.87 -6.31 -2.96
CA SER A 263 -10.56 -6.61 -3.53
C SER A 263 -9.59 -5.44 -3.28
N VAL A 264 -8.29 -5.69 -3.44
CA VAL A 264 -7.28 -4.60 -3.32
C VAL A 264 -7.57 -3.47 -4.31
N ALA A 265 -8.04 -3.78 -5.51
CA ALA A 265 -8.39 -2.78 -6.51
C ALA A 265 -9.63 -1.96 -6.11
N ASP A 266 -10.69 -2.62 -5.62
CA ASP A 266 -11.90 -1.93 -5.17
C ASP A 266 -11.64 -1.06 -3.93
N ALA A 267 -10.85 -1.57 -2.98
CA ALA A 267 -10.45 -0.81 -1.81
C ALA A 267 -9.58 0.41 -2.19
N ALA A 268 -8.68 0.27 -3.18
CA ALA A 268 -7.93 1.40 -3.73
C ALA A 268 -8.86 2.43 -4.38
N GLY A 269 -9.87 1.97 -5.13
CA GLY A 269 -10.88 2.85 -5.72
C GLY A 269 -11.71 3.61 -4.66
N LEU A 270 -12.09 2.92 -3.56
CA LEU A 270 -12.75 3.56 -2.42
C LEU A 270 -11.86 4.63 -1.78
N VAL A 271 -10.60 4.28 -1.50
CA VAL A 271 -9.60 5.20 -0.93
C VAL A 271 -9.39 6.41 -1.84
N ALA A 272 -9.32 6.23 -3.15
CA ALA A 272 -9.12 7.33 -4.10
C ALA A 272 -10.27 8.35 -4.11
N ARG A 273 -11.48 7.97 -3.67
CA ARG A 273 -12.62 8.86 -3.49
C ARG A 273 -12.60 9.64 -2.17
N ALA A 274 -11.74 9.23 -1.24
CA ALA A 274 -11.74 9.82 0.09
C ALA A 274 -11.36 11.32 0.07
N ARG A 275 -12.06 12.12 0.87
CA ARG A 275 -11.63 13.48 1.23
C ARG A 275 -10.39 13.43 2.11
N LEU A 276 -10.36 12.45 3.01
CA LEU A 276 -9.21 12.12 3.87
C LEU A 276 -9.27 10.66 4.32
N VAL A 277 -8.12 10.16 4.80
CA VAL A 277 -7.99 8.81 5.32
C VAL A 277 -7.33 8.84 6.70
N ALA A 278 -7.85 8.06 7.65
CA ALA A 278 -7.16 7.76 8.89
C ALA A 278 -7.00 6.25 9.03
N GLY A 279 -5.78 5.78 9.33
CA GLY A 279 -5.55 4.35 9.38
C GLY A 279 -4.35 3.94 10.23
N LEU A 280 -4.40 2.71 10.74
CA LEU A 280 -3.26 2.09 11.39
C LEU A 280 -2.11 1.87 10.39
N ASP A 281 -0.91 1.56 10.88
CA ASP A 281 0.25 1.15 10.08
C ASP A 281 -0.07 -0.11 9.28
N THR A 282 -0.71 0.08 8.12
CA THR A 282 -1.11 -0.98 7.19
C THR A 282 -0.95 -0.57 5.73
N GLY A 283 -0.99 -1.55 4.84
CA GLY A 283 -0.82 -1.30 3.40
C GLY A 283 -1.83 -0.31 2.82
N PHE A 284 -3.08 -0.30 3.28
CA PHE A 284 -4.10 0.63 2.77
C PHE A 284 -3.89 2.06 3.21
N THR A 285 -3.37 2.28 4.41
CA THR A 285 -3.00 3.62 4.91
C THR A 285 -1.87 4.21 4.07
N HIS A 286 -0.84 3.42 3.76
CA HIS A 286 0.24 3.85 2.87
C HIS A 286 -0.25 4.05 1.43
N LEU A 287 -1.17 3.20 0.95
CA LEU A 287 -1.77 3.34 -0.36
C LEU A 287 -2.57 4.64 -0.49
N ALA A 288 -3.23 5.08 0.58
CA ALA A 288 -3.96 6.35 0.60
C ALA A 288 -3.04 7.55 0.35
N GLY A 289 -1.91 7.63 1.05
CA GLY A 289 -0.89 8.64 0.79
C GLY A 289 -0.36 8.56 -0.65
N ALA A 290 -0.05 7.34 -1.12
CA ALA A 290 0.45 7.10 -2.47
C ALA A 290 -0.56 7.46 -3.59
N LEU A 291 -1.87 7.44 -3.29
CA LEU A 291 -2.94 7.90 -4.18
C LEU A 291 -3.24 9.40 -4.04
N GLY A 292 -2.39 10.15 -3.34
CA GLY A 292 -2.55 11.59 -3.15
C GLY A 292 -3.75 11.97 -2.27
N ARG A 293 -4.14 11.12 -1.32
CA ARG A 293 -5.18 11.48 -0.35
C ARG A 293 -4.56 12.00 0.94
N PRO A 294 -5.10 13.09 1.53
CA PRO A 294 -4.72 13.53 2.86
C PRO A 294 -4.86 12.38 3.85
N THR A 295 -3.78 12.01 4.53
CA THR A 295 -3.76 10.76 5.29
C THR A 295 -3.10 10.93 6.66
N VAL A 296 -3.78 10.47 7.71
CA VAL A 296 -3.23 10.32 9.05
C VAL A 296 -2.90 8.85 9.32
N GLY A 297 -1.63 8.57 9.54
CA GLY A 297 -1.13 7.27 9.97
C GLY A 297 -1.03 7.16 11.49
N ILE A 298 -1.55 6.09 12.07
CA ILE A 298 -1.61 5.80 13.50
C ILE A 298 -0.69 4.60 13.79
N PHE A 299 0.36 4.83 14.55
CA PHE A 299 1.41 3.85 14.85
C PHE A 299 1.40 3.54 16.35
N CYS A 300 0.96 2.36 16.75
CA CYS A 300 0.91 1.97 18.16
C CYS A 300 2.11 1.11 18.60
N ASP A 301 2.75 0.39 17.66
CA ASP A 301 3.88 -0.52 17.96
C ASP A 301 4.86 -0.64 16.79
N PHE A 302 5.16 0.46 16.12
CA PHE A 302 6.19 0.52 15.09
C PHE A 302 6.83 1.91 15.03
N ASP A 303 8.10 1.97 14.60
CA ASP A 303 8.82 3.23 14.44
C ASP A 303 8.32 4.01 13.23
N ALA A 304 7.50 5.03 13.49
CA ALA A 304 6.94 5.90 12.45
C ALA A 304 8.03 6.63 11.63
N THR A 305 9.22 6.85 12.17
CA THR A 305 10.29 7.59 11.45
C THR A 305 10.78 6.81 10.23
N GLN A 306 10.76 5.47 10.28
CA GLN A 306 11.24 4.61 9.20
C GLN A 306 10.20 4.39 8.09
N CYS A 307 8.91 4.46 8.39
CA CYS A 307 7.84 4.20 7.45
C CYS A 307 6.61 5.09 7.62
N ALA A 308 6.79 6.34 8.06
CA ALA A 308 5.70 7.31 8.09
C ALA A 308 4.92 7.31 6.77
N VAL A 309 3.64 7.60 6.84
CA VAL A 309 2.83 7.73 5.62
C VAL A 309 3.42 8.84 4.75
N SER A 310 3.60 8.55 3.48
CA SER A 310 4.20 9.46 2.50
C SER A 310 3.36 9.48 1.23
N GLY A 311 3.21 10.66 0.62
CA GLY A 311 2.40 10.84 -0.58
C GLY A 311 2.47 12.27 -1.11
N ASP A 312 1.74 12.52 -2.20
CA ASP A 312 1.69 13.84 -2.84
C ASP A 312 0.79 14.84 -2.10
N ALA A 313 -0.14 14.37 -1.26
CA ALA A 313 -0.95 15.19 -0.38
C ALA A 313 -0.36 15.23 1.04
N ARG A 314 -0.98 16.06 1.90
CA ARG A 314 -0.59 16.13 3.31
C ARG A 314 -0.71 14.77 3.99
N CYS A 315 0.40 14.29 4.53
CA CYS A 315 0.47 13.07 5.31
C CYS A 315 1.09 13.39 6.68
N GLU A 316 0.43 12.96 7.75
CA GLU A 316 0.93 13.08 9.11
C GLU A 316 0.90 11.69 9.77
N SER A 317 1.88 11.39 10.61
CA SER A 317 1.97 10.09 11.30
C SER A 317 2.25 10.32 12.79
N PHE A 318 1.50 9.62 13.63
CA PHE A 318 1.55 9.77 15.08
C PHE A 318 1.82 8.45 15.78
N GLY A 319 2.50 8.52 16.93
CA GLY A 319 2.80 7.37 17.77
C GLY A 319 4.17 6.76 17.50
N GLY A 320 4.34 5.49 17.83
CA GLY A 320 5.63 4.80 17.74
C GLY A 320 5.67 3.54 18.60
N ILE A 321 6.84 2.93 18.74
CA ILE A 321 7.03 1.74 19.58
C ILE A 321 6.64 2.06 21.03
N GLY A 322 5.64 1.32 21.55
CA GLY A 322 5.14 1.51 22.92
C GLY A 322 4.47 2.88 23.18
N ARG A 323 4.13 3.62 22.13
CA ARG A 323 3.56 4.98 22.22
C ARG A 323 2.27 5.07 21.42
N THR A 324 1.16 4.70 22.04
CA THR A 324 -0.17 4.91 21.46
C THR A 324 -0.45 6.41 21.36
N PRO A 325 -0.76 6.94 20.16
CA PRO A 325 -1.01 8.37 20.01
C PRO A 325 -2.30 8.80 20.71
N PRO A 326 -2.29 9.97 21.38
CA PRO A 326 -3.50 10.57 21.92
C PRO A 326 -4.50 10.88 20.82
N VAL A 327 -5.79 10.73 21.12
CA VAL A 327 -6.86 11.03 20.16
C VAL A 327 -6.84 12.50 19.72
N ALA A 328 -6.48 13.41 20.61
CA ALA A 328 -6.39 14.85 20.33
C ALA A 328 -5.38 15.18 19.21
N ASP A 329 -4.23 14.48 19.15
CA ASP A 329 -3.22 14.70 18.12
C ASP A 329 -3.75 14.27 16.74
N VAL A 330 -4.39 13.10 16.68
CA VAL A 330 -5.01 12.55 15.48
C VAL A 330 -6.17 13.43 15.02
N ALA A 331 -7.06 13.83 15.92
CA ALA A 331 -8.20 14.71 15.63
C ALA A 331 -7.74 16.08 15.10
N GLY A 332 -6.74 16.68 15.75
CA GLY A 332 -6.17 17.97 15.31
C GLY A 332 -5.55 17.89 13.91
N ALA A 333 -4.90 16.78 13.56
CA ALA A 333 -4.37 16.57 12.22
C ALA A 333 -5.50 16.43 11.17
N LEU A 334 -6.54 15.65 11.50
CA LEU A 334 -7.71 15.48 10.61
C LEU A 334 -8.43 16.83 10.39
N GLU A 335 -8.55 17.67 11.42
CA GLU A 335 -9.14 19.00 11.28
C GLU A 335 -8.30 19.93 10.38
N ARG A 336 -6.98 19.92 10.52
CA ARG A 336 -6.08 20.66 9.62
C ARG A 336 -6.24 20.20 8.17
N MET A 337 -6.37 18.87 7.93
CA MET A 337 -6.58 18.32 6.58
C MET A 337 -7.96 18.68 6.01
N LEU A 338 -8.98 18.83 6.83
CA LEU A 338 -10.30 19.29 6.40
C LEU A 338 -10.32 20.76 6.01
N ALA A 339 -9.48 21.59 6.66
CA ALA A 339 -9.33 22.99 6.32
C ALA A 339 -8.58 23.24 5.00
N ASP A 340 -7.73 22.28 4.58
CA ASP A 340 -7.05 22.36 3.28
C ASP A 340 -8.05 22.21 2.12
N PRO A 341 -7.76 22.73 0.91
CA PRO A 341 -8.57 22.50 -0.26
C PRO A 341 -8.85 21.02 -0.51
N ALA A 342 -10.03 20.70 -1.05
CA ALA A 342 -10.34 19.31 -1.41
C ALA A 342 -9.29 18.78 -2.39
N PRO A 343 -8.76 17.55 -2.18
CA PRO A 343 -7.82 16.97 -3.12
C PRO A 343 -8.49 16.80 -4.48
N MET A 344 -7.73 17.08 -5.53
CA MET A 344 -8.20 16.80 -6.90
C MET A 344 -8.60 15.34 -7.04
N PRO A 345 -9.66 15.03 -7.80
CA PRO A 345 -9.99 13.65 -8.11
C PRO A 345 -8.75 12.94 -8.72
N ALA A 346 -8.52 11.70 -8.32
CA ALA A 346 -7.47 10.89 -8.92
C ALA A 346 -7.83 10.66 -10.40
N SER A 347 -7.06 11.25 -11.30
CA SER A 347 -7.23 11.15 -12.76
C SER A 347 -6.65 9.85 -13.30
#